data_43a2263125d4400e0fa3651da89ddb3c
#
_entry.id   43a2263125d4400e0fa3651da89ddb3c
#
_cell.length_a   1.000
_cell.length_b   1.000
_cell.length_c   1.000
_cell.angle_alpha   90.00
_cell.angle_beta   90.00
_cell.angle_gamma   90.00
#
_symmetry.space_group_name_H-M   'P 1'
#
loop_
_entity.id
_entity.type
_entity.pdbx_description
1 polymer ?
#
loop_
_entity_poly.entity_id
_entity_poly.type
_entity_poly.pdbx_seq_one_letter_code
_entity_poly.pdbx_strand_id
1 'polypeptide(L)'
;FNCDNFTDRDLLESRDLEFLIKIIGDATIIFIDEAQKVKGIGETIKLLVDHYKAKKQIIVSGSSSVNLLDATQEPLTGRKFVYHLYPLSLEEIFPDKNQLVIQKELSTFLIYGTYPEVVATPSLNGKRELLNELSSSYIYKDILEFQLVKNPEHLRKLLKALALQIGSQVSYTELSKLVGIDQKTVERYIDLMEKSFLIFRLPPFSRNKRKEISKLNKVYFYDLGIRNAVINNFNLIEDRNDFGALWENFLISERLKYRAYHDIFGAQYFWR
;
A
#
# COMPACT_ATOMS: atom_id res chain seq x y z
N PHE A 1 6.39 15.29 -15.29
CA PHE A 1 7.37 14.24 -15.60
C PHE A 1 6.75 12.90 -15.30
N ASN A 2 6.88 11.95 -16.23
CA ASN A 2 6.50 10.56 -16.03
C ASN A 2 7.76 9.69 -16.05
N CYS A 3 8.19 9.19 -14.89
CA CYS A 3 9.43 8.43 -14.77
C CYS A 3 9.37 7.01 -15.36
N ASP A 4 8.23 6.59 -15.96
CA ASP A 4 8.19 5.45 -16.87
C ASP A 4 8.91 5.77 -18.20
N ASN A 5 8.92 7.04 -18.58
CA ASN A 5 9.63 7.52 -19.76
C ASN A 5 11.12 7.67 -19.46
N PHE A 6 11.95 7.07 -20.30
CA PHE A 6 13.40 7.14 -20.18
C PHE A 6 13.93 8.59 -20.26
N THR A 7 13.37 9.41 -21.15
CA THR A 7 13.78 10.81 -21.33
C THR A 7 13.56 11.63 -20.05
N ASP A 8 12.41 11.47 -19.40
CA ASP A 8 12.09 12.17 -18.15
C ASP A 8 12.98 11.70 -17.00
N ARG A 9 13.32 10.39 -16.96
CA ARG A 9 14.27 9.85 -15.99
C ARG A 9 15.66 10.45 -16.14
N ASP A 10 16.21 10.38 -17.34
CA ASP A 10 17.55 10.92 -17.63
C ASP A 10 17.64 12.40 -17.28
N LEU A 11 16.59 13.15 -17.61
CA LEU A 11 16.48 14.56 -17.28
C LEU A 11 16.55 14.81 -15.77
N LEU A 12 15.78 14.07 -14.99
CA LEU A 12 15.77 14.21 -13.53
C LEU A 12 17.05 13.64 -12.87
N GLU A 13 17.68 12.63 -13.45
CA GLU A 13 18.95 12.07 -13.00
C GLU A 13 20.14 12.97 -13.28
N SER A 14 20.07 13.80 -14.32
CA SER A 14 21.13 14.76 -14.69
C SER A 14 21.43 15.76 -13.59
N ARG A 15 20.42 16.10 -12.76
CA ARG A 15 20.49 17.13 -11.71
C ARG A 15 20.91 18.52 -12.25
N ASP A 16 20.75 18.74 -13.54
CA ASP A 16 21.02 20.04 -14.17
C ASP A 16 19.87 21.00 -13.85
N LEU A 17 20.06 21.80 -12.81
CA LEU A 17 19.04 22.73 -12.32
C LEU A 17 18.67 23.79 -13.39
N GLU A 18 19.63 24.30 -14.15
CA GLU A 18 19.37 25.33 -15.18
C GLU A 18 18.49 24.76 -16.30
N PHE A 19 18.78 23.51 -16.70
CA PHE A 19 18.00 22.82 -17.71
C PHE A 19 16.59 22.48 -17.22
N LEU A 20 16.48 21.98 -15.96
CA LEU A 20 15.18 21.70 -15.34
C LEU A 20 14.32 22.97 -15.24
N ILE A 21 14.89 24.10 -14.82
CA ILE A 21 14.19 25.40 -14.75
C ILE A 21 13.66 25.81 -16.13
N LYS A 22 14.45 25.62 -17.19
CA LYS A 22 14.07 25.96 -18.56
C LYS A 22 12.88 25.13 -19.05
N ILE A 23 12.83 23.83 -18.72
CA ILE A 23 11.74 22.93 -19.10
C ILE A 23 10.50 23.22 -18.26
N ILE A 24 10.64 23.44 -16.95
CA ILE A 24 9.52 23.73 -16.04
C ILE A 24 8.86 25.07 -16.39
N GLY A 25 9.64 26.06 -16.84
CA GLY A 25 9.13 27.35 -17.27
C GLY A 25 8.18 27.99 -16.24
N ASP A 26 7.01 28.44 -16.70
CA ASP A 26 6.01 29.14 -15.88
C ASP A 26 5.02 28.21 -15.14
N ALA A 27 5.17 26.89 -15.24
CA ALA A 27 4.30 25.95 -14.55
C ALA A 27 4.27 26.22 -13.04
N THR A 28 3.10 26.29 -12.45
CA THR A 28 2.92 26.53 -11.00
C THR A 28 3.01 25.24 -10.18
N ILE A 29 2.70 24.10 -10.81
CA ILE A 29 2.72 22.76 -10.21
C ILE A 29 3.70 21.90 -11.01
N ILE A 30 4.59 21.23 -10.32
CA ILE A 30 5.52 20.24 -10.87
C ILE A 30 5.07 18.87 -10.35
N PHE A 31 4.60 17.99 -11.24
CA PHE A 31 4.21 16.64 -10.91
C PHE A 31 5.27 15.66 -11.43
N ILE A 32 5.77 14.79 -10.54
CA ILE A 32 6.76 13.76 -10.84
C ILE A 32 6.14 12.42 -10.48
N ASP A 33 5.74 11.65 -11.47
CA ASP A 33 5.11 10.36 -11.33
C ASP A 33 6.14 9.22 -11.38
N GLU A 34 5.91 8.15 -10.60
CA GLU A 34 6.80 6.97 -10.48
C GLU A 34 8.26 7.37 -10.13
N ALA A 35 8.39 8.35 -9.27
CA ALA A 35 9.68 8.99 -8.95
C ALA A 35 10.74 8.03 -8.39
N GLN A 36 10.34 6.88 -7.80
CA GLN A 36 11.26 5.87 -7.30
C GLN A 36 12.13 5.24 -8.43
N LYS A 37 11.74 5.41 -9.69
CA LYS A 37 12.50 4.92 -10.86
C LYS A 37 13.72 5.80 -11.19
N VAL A 38 13.78 7.00 -10.62
CA VAL A 38 14.88 7.97 -10.83
C VAL A 38 15.94 7.78 -9.77
N LYS A 39 17.17 7.49 -10.18
CA LYS A 39 18.28 7.34 -9.25
C LYS A 39 18.67 8.68 -8.62
N GLY A 40 18.64 8.73 -7.29
CA GLY A 40 18.99 9.95 -6.55
C GLY A 40 17.94 11.07 -6.65
N ILE A 41 16.68 10.73 -6.89
CA ILE A 41 15.55 11.67 -7.04
C ILE A 41 15.43 12.65 -5.87
N GLY A 42 15.74 12.22 -4.65
CA GLY A 42 15.67 13.08 -3.47
C GLY A 42 16.57 14.31 -3.55
N GLU A 43 17.75 14.18 -4.15
CA GLU A 43 18.67 15.30 -4.36
C GLU A 43 18.13 16.27 -5.44
N THR A 44 17.58 15.72 -6.53
CA THR A 44 16.94 16.53 -7.58
C THR A 44 15.76 17.32 -7.04
N ILE A 45 14.86 16.66 -6.28
CA ILE A 45 13.74 17.34 -5.65
C ILE A 45 14.22 18.41 -4.67
N LYS A 46 15.27 18.13 -3.90
CA LYS A 46 15.86 19.12 -2.98
C LYS A 46 16.34 20.37 -3.73
N LEU A 47 17.05 20.20 -4.85
CA LEU A 47 17.48 21.32 -5.67
C LEU A 47 16.29 22.16 -6.16
N LEU A 48 15.22 21.52 -6.63
CA LEU A 48 14.00 22.21 -7.07
C LEU A 48 13.29 22.92 -5.92
N VAL A 49 13.16 22.29 -4.75
CA VAL A 49 12.54 22.87 -3.55
C VAL A 49 13.34 24.09 -3.07
N ASP A 50 14.67 23.98 -3.01
CA ASP A 50 15.55 25.07 -2.58
C ASP A 50 15.54 26.26 -3.56
N HIS A 51 15.40 25.98 -4.86
CA HIS A 51 15.30 27.02 -5.89
C HIS A 51 13.94 27.73 -5.89
N TYR A 52 12.85 26.97 -5.96
CA TYR A 52 11.51 27.55 -6.11
C TYR A 52 10.88 27.99 -4.78
N LYS A 53 11.29 27.37 -3.66
CA LYS A 53 10.71 27.63 -2.33
C LYS A 53 9.18 27.50 -2.36
N ALA A 54 8.47 28.55 -1.91
CA ALA A 54 7.00 28.58 -1.91
C ALA A 54 6.38 29.04 -3.25
N LYS A 55 7.19 29.31 -4.30
CA LYS A 55 6.67 29.80 -5.58
C LYS A 55 6.02 28.72 -6.43
N LYS A 56 6.43 27.48 -6.28
CA LYS A 56 5.88 26.33 -7.02
C LYS A 56 5.58 25.18 -6.06
N GLN A 57 4.50 24.46 -6.37
CA GLN A 57 4.17 23.22 -5.67
C GLN A 57 4.82 22.04 -6.37
N ILE A 58 5.50 21.18 -5.62
CA ILE A 58 6.10 19.95 -6.16
C ILE A 58 5.33 18.77 -5.55
N ILE A 59 4.73 17.97 -6.43
CA ILE A 59 3.98 16.75 -6.06
C ILE A 59 4.76 15.59 -6.65
N VAL A 60 5.02 14.59 -5.81
CA VAL A 60 5.81 13.41 -6.19
C VAL A 60 5.00 12.17 -5.83
N SER A 61 4.79 11.28 -6.79
CA SER A 61 4.11 10.01 -6.57
C SER A 61 5.05 8.82 -6.73
N GLY A 62 4.67 7.69 -6.12
CA GLY A 62 5.35 6.42 -6.28
C GLY A 62 4.52 5.28 -5.72
N SER A 63 4.58 4.13 -6.38
CA SER A 63 3.80 2.93 -6.05
C SER A 63 4.27 2.24 -4.76
N SER A 64 5.49 2.53 -4.27
CA SER A 64 6.00 1.93 -3.05
C SER A 64 6.72 2.93 -2.15
N SER A 65 6.57 2.73 -0.84
CA SER A 65 7.26 3.55 0.15
C SER A 65 8.76 3.24 0.25
N VAL A 66 9.22 2.05 -0.16
CA VAL A 66 10.60 1.60 0.05
C VAL A 66 11.59 2.51 -0.66
N ASN A 67 11.42 2.71 -1.94
CA ASN A 67 12.38 3.47 -2.73
C ASN A 67 12.15 4.98 -2.63
N LEU A 68 10.89 5.42 -2.63
CA LEU A 68 10.58 6.84 -2.62
C LEU A 68 10.84 7.48 -1.25
N LEU A 69 10.40 6.86 -0.16
CA LEU A 69 10.62 7.39 1.19
C LEU A 69 12.10 7.33 1.56
N ASP A 70 12.78 6.20 1.33
CA ASP A 70 14.20 6.05 1.63
C ASP A 70 15.04 7.04 0.80
N ALA A 71 14.74 7.20 -0.50
CA ALA A 71 15.44 8.15 -1.36
C ALA A 71 15.18 9.62 -0.98
N THR A 72 14.06 9.93 -0.33
CA THR A 72 13.66 11.30 0.01
C THR A 72 13.77 11.62 1.51
N GLN A 73 14.09 10.66 2.37
CA GLN A 73 14.13 10.90 3.82
C GLN A 73 15.20 11.90 4.19
N GLU A 74 16.44 11.63 3.88
CA GLU A 74 17.57 12.47 4.28
C GLU A 74 17.58 13.82 3.54
N PRO A 75 17.46 13.87 2.19
CA PRO A 75 17.50 15.14 1.47
C PRO A 75 16.34 16.09 1.77
N LEU A 76 15.15 15.58 2.11
CA LEU A 76 13.92 16.37 2.26
C LEU A 76 13.38 16.43 3.70
N THR A 77 14.21 16.17 4.70
CA THR A 77 13.80 16.28 6.11
C THR A 77 13.29 17.69 6.42
N GLY A 78 12.06 17.78 6.95
CA GLY A 78 11.41 19.06 7.28
C GLY A 78 10.91 19.87 6.07
N ARG A 79 10.95 19.31 4.86
CA ARG A 79 10.58 20.01 3.61
C ARG A 79 9.48 19.31 2.82
N LYS A 80 8.90 18.24 3.36
CA LYS A 80 7.87 17.44 2.68
C LYS A 80 6.72 17.10 3.61
N PHE A 81 5.55 16.97 3.02
CA PHE A 81 4.40 16.26 3.58
C PHE A 81 4.28 14.92 2.89
N VAL A 82 3.91 13.89 3.63
CA VAL A 82 3.72 12.54 3.10
C VAL A 82 2.27 12.16 3.25
N TYR A 83 1.63 11.82 2.14
CA TYR A 83 0.25 11.36 2.09
C TYR A 83 0.21 9.94 1.57
N HIS A 84 -0.65 9.12 2.15
CA HIS A 84 -0.91 7.76 1.68
C HIS A 84 -2.27 7.73 1.00
N LEU A 85 -2.30 7.30 -0.26
CA LEU A 85 -3.54 7.04 -0.98
C LEU A 85 -3.95 5.59 -0.73
N TYR A 86 -4.99 5.42 0.09
CA TYR A 86 -5.58 4.11 0.36
C TYR A 86 -6.58 3.71 -0.73
N PRO A 87 -6.98 2.43 -0.81
CA PRO A 87 -8.23 2.07 -1.49
C PRO A 87 -9.37 2.93 -0.94
N LEU A 88 -10.39 3.24 -1.77
CA LEU A 88 -11.47 4.15 -1.37
C LEU A 88 -12.10 3.75 -0.02
N SER A 89 -12.35 4.72 0.82
CA SER A 89 -13.13 4.54 2.04
C SER A 89 -14.64 4.56 1.74
N LEU A 90 -15.45 4.03 2.64
CA LEU A 90 -16.91 4.16 2.51
C LEU A 90 -17.37 5.62 2.48
N GLU A 91 -16.66 6.51 3.16
CA GLU A 91 -16.96 7.94 3.18
C GLU A 91 -16.72 8.59 1.81
N GLU A 92 -15.70 8.14 1.08
CA GLU A 92 -15.43 8.61 -0.30
C GLU A 92 -16.41 8.02 -1.31
N ILE A 93 -16.81 6.75 -1.15
CA ILE A 93 -17.78 6.10 -2.05
C ILE A 93 -19.19 6.62 -1.81
N PHE A 94 -19.55 6.91 -0.57
CA PHE A 94 -20.91 7.35 -0.16
C PHE A 94 -20.84 8.66 0.61
N PRO A 95 -20.59 9.79 -0.05
CA PRO A 95 -20.50 11.10 0.62
C PRO A 95 -21.79 11.47 1.35
N ASP A 96 -22.96 11.03 0.84
CA ASP A 96 -24.26 11.29 1.45
C ASP A 96 -24.57 10.37 2.65
N LYS A 97 -23.68 9.43 2.99
CA LYS A 97 -23.79 8.50 4.13
C LYS A 97 -25.15 7.76 4.22
N ASN A 98 -25.74 7.39 3.08
CA ASN A 98 -26.97 6.64 3.05
C ASN A 98 -26.78 5.20 3.54
N GLN A 99 -27.16 4.93 4.78
CA GLN A 99 -26.94 3.63 5.43
C GLN A 99 -27.59 2.46 4.70
N LEU A 100 -28.76 2.65 4.09
CA LEU A 100 -29.46 1.57 3.35
C LEU A 100 -28.69 1.18 2.09
N VAL A 101 -28.09 2.15 1.40
CA VAL A 101 -27.27 1.87 0.22
C VAL A 101 -25.97 1.19 0.65
N ILE A 102 -25.33 1.68 1.69
CA ILE A 102 -24.11 1.07 2.23
C ILE A 102 -24.36 -0.40 2.61
N GLN A 103 -25.46 -0.69 3.31
CA GLN A 103 -25.80 -2.07 3.70
C GLN A 103 -26.01 -3.00 2.50
N LYS A 104 -26.63 -2.53 1.42
CA LYS A 104 -26.83 -3.32 0.20
C LYS A 104 -25.52 -3.64 -0.50
N GLU A 105 -24.59 -2.68 -0.55
CA GLU A 105 -23.31 -2.83 -1.26
C GLU A 105 -22.22 -3.48 -0.41
N LEU A 106 -22.44 -3.63 0.90
CA LEU A 106 -21.41 -4.08 1.84
C LEU A 106 -20.82 -5.46 1.47
N SER A 107 -21.68 -6.41 1.07
CA SER A 107 -21.24 -7.72 0.62
C SER A 107 -20.31 -7.63 -0.60
N THR A 108 -20.61 -6.70 -1.53
CA THR A 108 -19.75 -6.43 -2.70
C THR A 108 -18.38 -5.93 -2.27
N PHE A 109 -18.29 -5.02 -1.31
CA PHE A 109 -16.99 -4.52 -0.82
C PHE A 109 -16.20 -5.57 -0.03
N LEU A 110 -16.88 -6.43 0.72
CA LEU A 110 -16.22 -7.55 1.41
C LEU A 110 -15.63 -8.58 0.44
N ILE A 111 -16.23 -8.76 -0.72
CA ILE A 111 -15.78 -9.71 -1.75
C ILE A 111 -14.77 -9.07 -2.71
N TYR A 112 -15.07 -7.89 -3.24
CA TYR A 112 -14.30 -7.26 -4.32
C TYR A 112 -13.42 -6.09 -3.88
N GLY A 113 -13.48 -5.68 -2.60
CA GLY A 113 -12.68 -4.56 -2.11
C GLY A 113 -13.13 -3.19 -2.60
N THR A 114 -12.28 -2.21 -2.43
CA THR A 114 -12.57 -0.80 -2.68
C THR A 114 -11.51 -0.09 -3.53
N TYR A 115 -10.73 -0.82 -4.34
CA TYR A 115 -9.86 -0.17 -5.34
C TYR A 115 -10.71 0.67 -6.31
N PRO A 116 -10.28 1.91 -6.66
CA PRO A 116 -11.09 2.84 -7.45
C PRO A 116 -11.63 2.22 -8.75
N GLU A 117 -10.77 1.57 -9.52
CA GLU A 117 -11.13 0.94 -10.79
C GLU A 117 -12.10 -0.24 -10.60
N VAL A 118 -11.92 -1.01 -9.51
CA VAL A 118 -12.84 -2.11 -9.16
C VAL A 118 -14.20 -1.57 -8.76
N VAL A 119 -14.25 -0.49 -7.98
CA VAL A 119 -15.52 0.17 -7.61
C VAL A 119 -16.24 0.68 -8.86
N ALA A 120 -15.52 1.30 -9.79
CA ALA A 120 -16.06 1.85 -11.03
C ALA A 120 -16.51 0.78 -12.05
N THR A 121 -16.03 -0.46 -11.92
CA THR A 121 -16.38 -1.56 -12.85
C THR A 121 -17.80 -2.08 -12.55
N PRO A 122 -18.77 -2.04 -13.49
CA PRO A 122 -20.15 -2.40 -13.21
C PRO A 122 -20.38 -3.90 -13.00
N SER A 123 -19.70 -4.75 -13.77
CA SER A 123 -19.94 -6.19 -13.76
C SER A 123 -19.09 -6.93 -12.72
N LEU A 124 -19.67 -7.90 -12.03
CA LEU A 124 -18.96 -8.74 -11.06
C LEU A 124 -17.84 -9.56 -11.70
N ASN A 125 -18.04 -10.03 -12.95
CA ASN A 125 -16.99 -10.72 -13.69
C ASN A 125 -15.83 -9.79 -14.03
N GLY A 126 -16.11 -8.55 -14.47
CA GLY A 126 -15.07 -7.56 -14.73
C GLY A 126 -14.29 -7.19 -13.47
N LYS A 127 -14.97 -7.04 -12.32
CA LYS A 127 -14.30 -6.85 -11.03
C LYS A 127 -13.35 -8.00 -10.70
N ARG A 128 -13.78 -9.23 -10.92
CA ARG A 128 -12.96 -10.44 -10.68
C ARG A 128 -11.75 -10.51 -11.60
N GLU A 129 -11.93 -10.26 -12.91
CA GLU A 129 -10.85 -10.25 -13.89
C GLU A 129 -9.80 -9.20 -13.54
N LEU A 130 -10.24 -7.97 -13.26
CA LEU A 130 -9.37 -6.88 -12.86
C LEU A 130 -8.58 -7.20 -11.57
N LEU A 131 -9.23 -7.75 -10.55
CA LEU A 131 -8.57 -8.12 -9.30
C LEU A 131 -7.56 -9.25 -9.49
N ASN A 132 -7.84 -10.23 -10.36
CA ASN A 132 -6.89 -11.28 -10.71
C ASN A 132 -5.68 -10.71 -11.45
N GLU A 133 -5.87 -9.76 -12.35
CA GLU A 133 -4.78 -9.05 -13.02
C GLU A 133 -3.96 -8.24 -12.03
N LEU A 134 -4.59 -7.42 -11.20
CA LEU A 134 -3.93 -6.63 -10.15
C LEU A 134 -3.14 -7.52 -9.18
N SER A 135 -3.72 -8.65 -8.73
CA SER A 135 -3.06 -9.54 -7.80
C SER A 135 -1.90 -10.34 -8.41
N SER A 136 -1.94 -10.61 -9.71
CA SER A 136 -0.92 -11.45 -10.38
C SER A 136 0.23 -10.66 -10.98
N SER A 137 -0.04 -9.50 -11.59
CA SER A 137 0.97 -8.72 -12.31
C SER A 137 1.49 -7.53 -11.51
N TYR A 138 0.60 -6.78 -10.87
CA TYR A 138 0.96 -5.52 -10.24
C TYR A 138 1.71 -5.73 -8.92
N ILE A 139 1.14 -6.52 -8.04
CA ILE A 139 1.70 -6.79 -6.70
C ILE A 139 3.09 -7.45 -6.79
N TYR A 140 3.27 -8.37 -7.73
CA TYR A 140 4.54 -9.06 -7.89
C TYR A 140 5.57 -8.20 -8.58
N LYS A 141 5.19 -7.36 -9.55
CA LYS A 141 6.12 -6.47 -10.25
C LYS A 141 6.76 -5.51 -9.26
N ASP A 142 5.96 -4.80 -8.48
CA ASP A 142 6.45 -3.82 -7.51
C ASP A 142 7.35 -4.46 -6.44
N ILE A 143 6.96 -5.63 -5.90
CA ILE A 143 7.76 -6.33 -4.89
C ILE A 143 9.03 -6.96 -5.50
N LEU A 144 8.96 -7.46 -6.73
CA LEU A 144 10.09 -8.10 -7.40
C LEU A 144 11.12 -7.08 -7.92
N GLU A 145 10.70 -5.86 -8.28
CA GLU A 145 11.61 -4.77 -8.65
C GLU A 145 12.61 -4.42 -7.53
N PHE A 146 12.32 -4.76 -6.27
CA PHE A 146 13.24 -4.55 -5.15
C PHE A 146 14.51 -5.42 -5.16
N GLN A 147 14.75 -6.26 -6.17
CA GLN A 147 15.93 -7.17 -6.27
C GLN A 147 16.20 -7.99 -4.98
N LEU A 148 15.36 -7.85 -3.95
CA LEU A 148 15.50 -8.50 -2.64
C LEU A 148 14.79 -9.86 -2.59
N VAL A 149 13.99 -10.18 -3.60
CA VAL A 149 13.25 -11.44 -3.69
C VAL A 149 14.00 -12.43 -4.56
N LYS A 150 14.70 -13.35 -3.91
CA LYS A 150 15.45 -14.42 -4.63
C LYS A 150 14.54 -15.47 -5.26
N ASN A 151 13.38 -15.72 -4.67
CA ASN A 151 12.42 -16.72 -5.14
C ASN A 151 10.99 -16.19 -5.08
N PRO A 152 10.39 -15.83 -6.23
CA PRO A 152 9.01 -15.34 -6.31
C PRO A 152 7.96 -16.34 -5.80
N GLU A 153 8.23 -17.64 -5.95
CA GLU A 153 7.29 -18.68 -5.51
C GLU A 153 7.13 -18.71 -3.99
N HIS A 154 8.21 -18.53 -3.25
CA HIS A 154 8.14 -18.43 -1.78
C HIS A 154 7.38 -17.18 -1.33
N LEU A 155 7.53 -16.05 -2.04
CA LEU A 155 6.75 -14.85 -1.78
C LEU A 155 5.25 -15.10 -1.98
N ARG A 156 4.87 -15.78 -3.08
CA ARG A 156 3.48 -16.16 -3.37
C ARG A 156 2.89 -17.07 -2.29
N LYS A 157 3.62 -18.11 -1.90
CA LYS A 157 3.19 -19.02 -0.84
C LYS A 157 2.99 -18.29 0.48
N LEU A 158 3.92 -17.40 0.83
CA LEU A 158 3.82 -16.58 2.04
C LEU A 158 2.61 -15.66 2.00
N LEU A 159 2.39 -14.94 0.89
CA LEU A 159 1.23 -14.07 0.72
C LEU A 159 -0.08 -14.85 0.82
N LYS A 160 -0.16 -16.03 0.19
CA LYS A 160 -1.33 -16.91 0.30
C LYS A 160 -1.55 -17.39 1.73
N ALA A 161 -0.48 -17.75 2.44
CA ALA A 161 -0.57 -18.15 3.84
C ALA A 161 -1.11 -17.01 4.73
N LEU A 162 -0.63 -15.78 4.52
CA LEU A 162 -1.14 -14.59 5.22
C LEU A 162 -2.61 -14.29 4.87
N ALA A 163 -2.99 -14.44 3.60
CA ALA A 163 -4.37 -14.23 3.15
C ALA A 163 -5.36 -15.24 3.76
N LEU A 164 -4.92 -16.48 4.00
CA LEU A 164 -5.76 -17.51 4.65
C LEU A 164 -5.92 -17.31 6.16
N GLN A 165 -5.02 -16.56 6.81
CA GLN A 165 -5.05 -16.31 8.26
C GLN A 165 -5.21 -14.82 8.62
N ILE A 166 -5.91 -14.04 7.77
CA ILE A 166 -6.16 -12.62 8.05
C ILE A 166 -6.81 -12.42 9.41
N GLY A 167 -6.46 -11.34 10.10
CA GLY A 167 -6.97 -11.04 11.43
C GLY A 167 -6.43 -11.94 12.55
N SER A 168 -5.62 -12.95 12.21
CA SER A 168 -4.97 -13.83 13.18
C SER A 168 -3.58 -13.33 13.56
N GLN A 169 -3.09 -13.76 14.71
CA GLN A 169 -1.71 -13.51 15.12
C GLN A 169 -0.74 -14.35 14.29
N VAL A 170 0.27 -13.71 13.73
CA VAL A 170 1.19 -14.33 12.77
C VAL A 170 2.49 -14.76 13.44
N SER A 171 2.77 -16.06 13.42
CA SER A 171 4.03 -16.64 13.89
C SER A 171 5.02 -16.81 12.72
N TYR A 172 6.12 -16.08 12.75
CA TYR A 172 7.16 -16.21 11.71
C TYR A 172 7.82 -17.58 11.69
N THR A 173 7.89 -18.26 12.86
CA THR A 173 8.38 -19.64 12.95
C THR A 173 7.44 -20.63 12.25
N GLU A 174 6.14 -20.45 12.40
CA GLU A 174 5.13 -21.29 11.72
C GLU A 174 5.15 -21.03 10.21
N LEU A 175 5.15 -19.77 9.79
CA LEU A 175 5.22 -19.40 8.38
C LEU A 175 6.50 -19.91 7.72
N SER A 176 7.64 -19.86 8.41
CA SER A 176 8.92 -20.35 7.87
C SER A 176 8.85 -21.84 7.54
N LYS A 177 8.25 -22.65 8.43
CA LYS A 177 8.03 -24.10 8.20
C LYS A 177 7.05 -24.34 7.06
N LEU A 178 5.94 -23.59 7.02
CA LEU A 178 4.89 -23.74 6.01
C LEU A 178 5.38 -23.42 4.60
N VAL A 179 6.18 -22.36 4.47
CA VAL A 179 6.70 -21.87 3.17
C VAL A 179 8.01 -22.53 2.77
N GLY A 180 8.77 -23.07 3.74
CA GLY A 180 10.07 -23.71 3.51
C GLY A 180 11.22 -22.70 3.36
N ILE A 181 11.17 -21.59 4.12
CA ILE A 181 12.21 -20.53 4.14
C ILE A 181 12.57 -20.19 5.58
N ASP A 182 13.72 -19.55 5.79
CA ASP A 182 14.12 -19.11 7.12
C ASP A 182 13.28 -17.93 7.65
N GLN A 183 13.25 -17.76 8.98
CA GLN A 183 12.46 -16.72 9.63
C GLN A 183 12.86 -15.30 9.22
N LYS A 184 14.13 -15.03 9.00
CA LYS A 184 14.61 -13.69 8.57
C LYS A 184 14.09 -13.37 7.17
N THR A 185 14.00 -14.38 6.30
CA THR A 185 13.41 -14.23 4.98
C THR A 185 11.89 -13.99 5.06
N VAL A 186 11.17 -14.69 5.97
CA VAL A 186 9.73 -14.41 6.24
C VAL A 186 9.54 -12.97 6.67
N GLU A 187 10.30 -12.51 7.67
CA GLU A 187 10.23 -11.13 8.19
C GLU A 187 10.48 -10.12 7.08
N ARG A 188 11.56 -10.29 6.31
CA ARG A 188 11.89 -9.43 5.18
C ARG A 188 10.79 -9.38 4.13
N TYR A 189 10.16 -10.51 3.80
CA TYR A 189 9.07 -10.54 2.81
C TYR A 189 7.79 -9.88 3.33
N ILE A 190 7.48 -10.05 4.62
CA ILE A 190 6.37 -9.33 5.27
C ILE A 190 6.64 -7.83 5.26
N ASP A 191 7.85 -7.38 5.58
CA ASP A 191 8.24 -5.97 5.51
C ASP A 191 8.11 -5.40 4.09
N LEU A 192 8.50 -6.16 3.06
CA LEU A 192 8.31 -5.76 1.67
C LEU A 192 6.84 -5.63 1.29
N MET A 193 6.00 -6.60 1.67
CA MET A 193 4.55 -6.55 1.43
C MET A 193 3.89 -5.36 2.15
N GLU A 194 4.34 -5.02 3.34
CA GLU A 194 3.84 -3.86 4.09
C GLU A 194 4.26 -2.54 3.43
N LYS A 195 5.52 -2.44 3.03
CA LYS A 195 6.06 -1.27 2.33
C LYS A 195 5.48 -1.07 0.93
N SER A 196 4.97 -2.14 0.31
CA SER A 196 4.21 -2.08 -0.95
C SER A 196 2.70 -1.89 -0.77
N PHE A 197 2.26 -1.50 0.43
CA PHE A 197 0.85 -1.25 0.76
C PHE A 197 -0.11 -2.40 0.46
N LEU A 198 0.39 -3.64 0.51
CA LEU A 198 -0.43 -4.83 0.33
C LEU A 198 -1.08 -5.27 1.63
N ILE A 199 -0.28 -5.28 2.69
CA ILE A 199 -0.69 -5.65 4.05
C ILE A 199 -0.21 -4.60 5.04
N PHE A 200 -0.77 -4.62 6.25
CA PHE A 200 -0.23 -3.89 7.40
C PHE A 200 -0.30 -4.72 8.67
N ARG A 201 0.60 -4.44 9.59
CA ARG A 201 0.66 -5.11 10.89
C ARG A 201 -0.03 -4.28 11.96
N LEU A 202 -0.84 -4.93 12.77
CA LEU A 202 -1.43 -4.34 13.97
C LEU A 202 -0.81 -4.99 15.19
N PRO A 203 -0.09 -4.23 16.06
CA PRO A 203 0.51 -4.77 17.27
C PRO A 203 -0.55 -4.99 18.36
N PRO A 204 -0.32 -5.93 19.30
CA PRO A 204 -1.15 -6.09 20.47
C PRO A 204 -0.95 -4.94 21.45
N PHE A 205 -2.01 -4.52 22.14
CA PHE A 205 -1.87 -3.58 23.24
C PHE A 205 -1.05 -4.19 24.38
N SER A 206 -0.08 -3.44 24.88
CA SER A 206 0.70 -3.83 26.05
C SER A 206 1.06 -2.60 26.88
N ARG A 207 0.78 -2.66 28.19
CA ARG A 207 1.26 -1.62 29.12
C ARG A 207 2.80 -1.57 29.20
N ASN A 208 3.46 -2.71 28.94
CA ASN A 208 4.91 -2.80 28.88
C ASN A 208 5.38 -2.78 27.41
N LYS A 209 5.89 -1.62 26.97
CA LYS A 209 6.37 -1.40 25.60
C LYS A 209 7.48 -2.36 25.15
N ARG A 210 8.35 -2.84 26.07
CA ARG A 210 9.38 -3.85 25.73
C ARG A 210 8.76 -5.21 25.39
N LYS A 211 7.69 -5.59 26.10
CA LYS A 211 6.95 -6.85 25.81
C LYS A 211 6.10 -6.73 24.56
N GLU A 212 5.74 -5.52 24.14
CA GLU A 212 5.00 -5.27 22.90
C GLU A 212 5.82 -5.71 21.66
N ILE A 213 7.11 -5.35 21.65
CA ILE A 213 8.04 -5.67 20.54
C ILE A 213 8.19 -7.18 20.33
N SER A 214 8.11 -7.98 21.40
CA SER A 214 8.27 -9.44 21.34
C SER A 214 6.99 -10.23 21.04
N LYS A 215 5.84 -9.55 20.95
CA LYS A 215 4.54 -10.18 20.74
C LYS A 215 4.20 -10.31 19.27
N LEU A 216 3.40 -11.33 18.95
CA LEU A 216 2.92 -11.55 17.59
C LEU A 216 1.93 -10.48 17.17
N ASN A 217 2.14 -9.92 15.98
CA ASN A 217 1.23 -8.97 15.34
C ASN A 217 0.10 -9.70 14.63
N LYS A 218 -1.05 -9.05 14.52
CA LYS A 218 -2.07 -9.42 13.53
C LYS A 218 -1.72 -8.80 12.18
N VAL A 219 -2.05 -9.49 11.09
CA VAL A 219 -1.84 -9.02 9.73
C VAL A 219 -3.18 -8.82 9.06
N TYR A 220 -3.32 -7.67 8.40
CA TYR A 220 -4.50 -7.28 7.63
C TYR A 220 -4.11 -6.83 6.24
N PHE A 221 -5.02 -6.97 5.29
CA PHE A 221 -4.86 -6.44 3.95
C PHE A 221 -5.46 -5.02 3.87
N TYR A 222 -4.82 -4.15 3.11
CA TYR A 222 -5.39 -2.83 2.82
C TYR A 222 -6.69 -2.94 2.02
N ASP A 223 -6.80 -3.99 1.18
CA ASP A 223 -7.96 -4.25 0.35
C ASP A 223 -8.36 -5.74 0.36
N LEU A 224 -9.66 -6.00 0.58
CA LEU A 224 -10.18 -7.36 0.63
C LEU A 224 -10.33 -8.01 -0.75
N GLY A 225 -10.55 -7.24 -1.80
CA GLY A 225 -10.60 -7.76 -3.16
C GLY A 225 -9.28 -8.38 -3.57
N ILE A 226 -8.17 -7.70 -3.28
CA ILE A 226 -6.81 -8.23 -3.47
C ILE A 226 -6.59 -9.50 -2.64
N ARG A 227 -6.96 -9.49 -1.35
CA ARG A 227 -6.88 -10.68 -0.50
C ARG A 227 -7.64 -11.86 -1.07
N ASN A 228 -8.86 -11.62 -1.54
CA ASN A 228 -9.72 -12.66 -2.09
C ASN A 228 -9.20 -13.18 -3.44
N ALA A 229 -8.61 -12.32 -4.27
CA ALA A 229 -7.93 -12.71 -5.50
C ALA A 229 -6.71 -13.62 -5.21
N VAL A 230 -5.89 -13.28 -4.22
CA VAL A 230 -4.72 -14.10 -3.83
C VAL A 230 -5.10 -15.54 -3.47
N ILE A 231 -6.25 -15.76 -2.83
CA ILE A 231 -6.76 -17.09 -2.50
C ILE A 231 -7.76 -17.64 -3.52
N ASN A 232 -8.05 -16.86 -4.58
CA ASN A 232 -9.05 -17.17 -5.62
C ASN A 232 -10.43 -17.53 -5.04
N ASN A 233 -10.93 -16.73 -4.08
CA ASN A 233 -12.21 -16.96 -3.44
C ASN A 233 -13.11 -15.72 -3.53
N PHE A 234 -14.00 -15.71 -4.54
CA PHE A 234 -15.02 -14.68 -4.76
C PHE A 234 -16.45 -15.21 -4.52
N ASN A 235 -16.57 -16.25 -3.69
CA ASN A 235 -17.87 -16.80 -3.32
C ASN A 235 -18.72 -15.78 -2.57
N LEU A 236 -20.03 -15.96 -2.63
CA LEU A 236 -20.98 -15.14 -1.87
C LEU A 236 -20.70 -15.27 -0.37
N ILE A 237 -21.08 -14.26 0.38
CA ILE A 237 -20.78 -14.18 1.83
C ILE A 237 -21.42 -15.36 2.59
N GLU A 238 -22.60 -15.81 2.17
CA GLU A 238 -23.36 -16.92 2.75
C GLU A 238 -22.62 -18.27 2.59
N ASP A 239 -21.81 -18.41 1.54
CA ASP A 239 -21.07 -19.62 1.22
C ASP A 239 -19.63 -19.61 1.80
N ARG A 240 -19.31 -18.63 2.65
CA ARG A 240 -17.96 -18.44 3.19
C ARG A 240 -17.89 -18.75 4.68
N ASN A 241 -16.83 -19.47 5.04
CA ASN A 241 -16.51 -19.77 6.44
C ASN A 241 -15.60 -18.73 7.11
N ASP A 242 -15.08 -17.75 6.34
CA ASP A 242 -14.14 -16.72 6.80
C ASP A 242 -14.80 -15.33 6.95
N PHE A 243 -16.13 -15.23 6.96
CA PHE A 243 -16.86 -13.98 7.05
C PHE A 243 -16.41 -13.10 8.23
N GLY A 244 -16.26 -13.68 9.43
CA GLY A 244 -15.82 -12.94 10.61
C GLY A 244 -14.45 -12.29 10.43
N ALA A 245 -13.50 -12.98 9.77
CA ALA A 245 -12.18 -12.46 9.48
C ALA A 245 -12.21 -11.36 8.39
N LEU A 246 -13.05 -11.52 7.36
CA LEU A 246 -13.29 -10.47 6.36
C LEU A 246 -13.87 -9.22 7.00
N TRP A 247 -14.87 -9.39 7.85
CA TRP A 247 -15.52 -8.28 8.54
C TRP A 247 -14.56 -7.54 9.46
N GLU A 248 -13.76 -8.27 10.24
CA GLU A 248 -12.72 -7.68 11.09
C GLU A 248 -11.71 -6.89 10.25
N ASN A 249 -11.17 -7.48 9.17
CA ASN A 249 -10.23 -6.79 8.29
C ASN A 249 -10.85 -5.51 7.70
N PHE A 250 -12.08 -5.60 7.23
CA PHE A 250 -12.80 -4.45 6.67
C PHE A 250 -12.90 -3.30 7.68
N LEU A 251 -13.38 -3.58 8.89
CA LEU A 251 -13.52 -2.56 9.94
C LEU A 251 -12.18 -1.93 10.33
N ILE A 252 -11.11 -2.75 10.41
CA ILE A 252 -9.78 -2.27 10.77
C ILE A 252 -9.19 -1.42 9.66
N SER A 253 -9.35 -1.81 8.38
CA SER A 253 -8.88 -1.02 7.23
C SER A 253 -9.67 0.29 7.08
N GLU A 254 -10.99 0.28 7.22
CA GLU A 254 -11.81 1.50 7.21
C GLU A 254 -11.43 2.44 8.37
N ARG A 255 -11.17 1.91 9.57
CA ARG A 255 -10.69 2.71 10.69
C ARG A 255 -9.32 3.32 10.42
N LEU A 256 -8.42 2.59 9.74
CA LEU A 256 -7.10 3.11 9.33
C LEU A 256 -7.26 4.32 8.39
N LYS A 257 -8.08 4.19 7.34
CA LYS A 257 -8.40 5.25 6.39
C LYS A 257 -9.03 6.46 7.08
N TYR A 258 -10.07 6.23 7.87
CA TYR A 258 -10.75 7.27 8.64
C TYR A 258 -9.79 8.09 9.49
N ARG A 259 -8.88 7.42 10.21
CA ARG A 259 -7.90 8.11 11.06
C ARG A 259 -6.91 8.93 10.25
N ALA A 260 -6.46 8.41 9.10
CA ALA A 260 -5.54 9.11 8.22
C ALA A 260 -6.18 10.37 7.61
N TYR A 261 -7.44 10.28 7.20
CA TYR A 261 -8.16 11.38 6.54
C TYR A 261 -8.67 12.46 7.52
N HIS A 262 -8.84 12.11 8.79
CA HIS A 262 -9.31 13.03 9.83
C HIS A 262 -8.21 13.44 10.83
N ASP A 263 -6.93 13.28 10.47
CA ASP A 263 -5.77 13.67 11.29
C ASP A 263 -5.82 13.14 12.75
N ILE A 264 -6.35 11.92 12.93
CA ILE A 264 -6.44 11.30 14.26
C ILE A 264 -5.12 10.61 14.59
N PHE A 265 -4.28 11.30 15.34
CA PHE A 265 -2.96 10.83 15.75
C PHE A 265 -3.00 9.69 16.77
N GLY A 266 -1.92 8.92 16.82
CA GLY A 266 -1.68 7.83 17.74
C GLY A 266 -1.62 6.46 17.09
N ALA A 267 -1.02 5.47 17.76
CA ALA A 267 -0.91 4.11 17.26
C ALA A 267 -2.22 3.34 17.47
N GLN A 268 -2.48 2.39 16.57
CA GLN A 268 -3.57 1.42 16.71
C GLN A 268 -3.03 0.12 17.29
N TYR A 269 -3.86 -0.54 18.10
CA TYR A 269 -3.53 -1.80 18.75
C TYR A 269 -4.76 -2.71 18.75
N PHE A 270 -4.53 -4.02 18.73
CA PHE A 270 -5.59 -4.95 19.08
C PHE A 270 -5.51 -5.32 20.57
N TRP A 271 -6.66 -5.62 21.16
CA TRP A 271 -6.75 -6.07 22.54
C TRP A 271 -6.71 -7.59 22.58
N ARG A 272 -5.96 -8.15 23.57
CA ARG A 272 -5.90 -9.60 23.86
C ARG A 272 -6.88 -9.97 24.92
#